data_e9f2329e44c457e82ecf79abf9108a34
#
_entry.id   e9f2329e44c457e82ecf79abf9108a34
#
_cell.length_a   1.000
_cell.length_b   1.000
_cell.length_c   1.000
_cell.angle_alpha   90.00
_cell.angle_beta   90.00
_cell.angle_gamma   90.00
#
_symmetry.space_group_name_H-M   'P 1'
#
loop_
_entity.id
_entity.type
_entity.pdbx_description
1 polymer ?
#
loop_
_entity_poly.entity_id
_entity_poly.type
_entity_poly.pdbx_seq_one_letter_code
_entity_poly.pdbx_strand_id
1 'polypeptide(L)'
;MALIEPFRALRYDPSRVSIPQVVTQPYDKITPEMQDRYYAASPHNLVRVILGKQQSSDHAGENTYTRASQFFRDWRRQGIFLQDTQPALYLYVQRFTAPGGTAELERRGIIALGRIEDYSAGVVFRHEQTLAKPKADRLELLRSTRAHFGQLFMLYSDPAGEIDGLLKPGCDPDMDLRDQYGVWQRVWKLSDPSVIELVRSKMRDKKLIIADGHHRYETALAYRNERQAAGAGQTASTPRERSSSSASGQPGAQGPAPHDLVMMTLVNMDGPGLVILPTHRVVHGLQSFSSAEFRAGASVYFSVEEVDSSVDAARATVILREAGRIGTALLAVTPDRVFLLDRPKPVDPSFFTGWSLRQQALDVVQLHNCLLEGVLGISEEAVREQKNVRYIRDIGEAMAQVRSGAANLAFLMNPARMAQVRDIALAGEVLPQKSTDFYPKLLTGLTIYALE
;
A
#
# COMPACT_ATOMS: atom_id res chain seq x y z
N MET A 1 3.71 10.50 18.96
CA MET A 1 4.37 9.25 19.38
C MET A 1 3.69 8.08 18.72
N ALA A 2 4.44 7.20 18.06
CA ALA A 2 3.87 6.01 17.45
C ALA A 2 3.50 4.98 18.53
N LEU A 3 2.24 4.99 18.92
CA LEU A 3 1.70 4.03 19.89
C LEU A 3 1.25 2.78 19.18
N ILE A 4 1.81 1.63 19.58
CA ILE A 4 1.39 0.32 19.12
C ILE A 4 0.93 -0.55 20.27
N GLU A 5 -0.05 -1.42 20.00
CA GLU A 5 -0.64 -2.31 21.01
C GLU A 5 -0.66 -3.75 20.52
N PRO A 6 -0.38 -4.73 21.39
CA PRO A 6 -0.64 -6.12 21.13
C PRO A 6 -2.16 -6.36 21.06
N PHE A 7 -2.58 -7.40 20.35
CA PHE A 7 -4.00 -7.72 20.23
C PHE A 7 -4.27 -9.22 20.13
N ARG A 8 -5.50 -9.59 20.37
CA ARG A 8 -5.99 -10.96 20.20
C ARG A 8 -6.55 -11.11 18.79
N ALA A 9 -5.69 -11.50 17.84
CA ALA A 9 -6.12 -11.65 16.46
C ALA A 9 -7.15 -12.78 16.31
N LEU A 10 -8.09 -12.58 15.36
CA LEU A 10 -8.81 -13.68 14.76
C LEU A 10 -7.93 -14.22 13.62
N ARG A 11 -7.75 -15.52 13.58
CA ARG A 11 -6.98 -16.24 12.53
C ARG A 11 -7.78 -17.42 12.02
N TYR A 12 -7.60 -17.79 10.77
CA TYR A 12 -8.19 -19.01 10.25
C TYR A 12 -7.70 -20.23 11.02
N ASP A 13 -8.62 -21.17 11.30
CA ASP A 13 -8.32 -22.47 11.92
C ASP A 13 -7.74 -23.43 10.86
N PRO A 14 -6.45 -23.79 10.93
CA PRO A 14 -5.82 -24.68 9.95
C PRO A 14 -6.37 -26.10 10.00
N SER A 15 -7.07 -26.50 11.07
CA SER A 15 -7.74 -27.78 11.15
C SER A 15 -9.04 -27.85 10.35
N ARG A 16 -9.61 -26.69 9.99
CA ARG A 16 -10.88 -26.55 9.27
C ARG A 16 -10.73 -26.08 7.84
N VAL A 17 -9.71 -25.30 7.54
CA VAL A 17 -9.50 -24.74 6.22
C VAL A 17 -8.02 -24.76 5.83
N SER A 18 -7.75 -24.90 4.55
CA SER A 18 -6.41 -24.73 3.99
C SER A 18 -6.06 -23.24 3.89
N ILE A 19 -5.10 -22.77 4.68
CA ILE A 19 -4.74 -21.36 4.77
C ILE A 19 -4.43 -20.75 3.39
N PRO A 20 -3.64 -21.39 2.49
CA PRO A 20 -3.37 -20.84 1.15
C PRO A 20 -4.64 -20.61 0.30
N GLN A 21 -5.73 -21.34 0.57
CA GLN A 21 -6.99 -21.25 -0.18
C GLN A 21 -7.93 -20.16 0.34
N VAL A 22 -7.67 -19.60 1.54
CA VAL A 22 -8.58 -18.66 2.19
C VAL A 22 -8.03 -17.25 2.33
N VAL A 23 -6.70 -17.07 2.28
CA VAL A 23 -6.03 -15.76 2.26
C VAL A 23 -6.02 -15.18 0.83
N THR A 24 -5.82 -13.86 0.73
CA THR A 24 -5.88 -13.17 -0.57
C THR A 24 -4.76 -12.12 -0.70
N GLN A 25 -4.55 -11.63 -1.90
CA GLN A 25 -3.89 -10.35 -2.11
C GLN A 25 -4.74 -9.20 -1.55
N PRO A 26 -4.18 -7.99 -1.33
CA PRO A 26 -4.97 -6.80 -1.01
C PRO A 26 -6.05 -6.54 -2.07
N TYR A 27 -7.21 -6.05 -1.65
CA TYR A 27 -8.40 -5.90 -2.50
C TYR A 27 -8.15 -5.14 -3.80
N ASP A 28 -7.28 -4.12 -3.76
CA ASP A 28 -6.91 -3.26 -4.90
C ASP A 28 -5.94 -3.91 -5.89
N LYS A 29 -5.48 -5.12 -5.59
CA LYS A 29 -4.62 -5.95 -6.45
C LYS A 29 -5.35 -7.16 -7.01
N ILE A 30 -6.60 -7.36 -6.65
CA ILE A 30 -7.42 -8.49 -7.11
C ILE A 30 -8.10 -8.10 -8.42
N THR A 31 -7.70 -8.74 -9.52
CA THR A 31 -8.41 -8.61 -10.81
C THR A 31 -9.70 -9.43 -10.80
N PRO A 32 -10.64 -9.21 -11.77
CA PRO A 32 -11.84 -10.05 -11.90
C PRO A 32 -11.51 -11.55 -11.99
N GLU A 33 -10.50 -11.92 -12.77
CA GLU A 33 -10.06 -13.32 -12.93
C GLU A 33 -9.47 -13.89 -11.64
N MET A 34 -8.76 -13.07 -10.87
CA MET A 34 -8.26 -13.45 -9.54
C MET A 34 -9.42 -13.63 -8.56
N GLN A 35 -10.41 -12.74 -8.59
CA GLN A 35 -11.62 -12.85 -7.76
C GLN A 35 -12.33 -14.18 -8.02
N ASP A 36 -12.53 -14.54 -9.31
CA ASP A 36 -13.16 -15.81 -9.69
C ASP A 36 -12.38 -17.01 -9.17
N ARG A 37 -11.05 -17.01 -9.30
CA ARG A 37 -10.19 -18.07 -8.76
C ARG A 37 -10.30 -18.19 -7.24
N TYR A 38 -10.30 -17.07 -6.51
CA TYR A 38 -10.47 -17.07 -5.05
C TYR A 38 -11.86 -17.59 -4.63
N TYR A 39 -12.92 -17.23 -5.37
CA TYR A 39 -14.26 -17.75 -5.13
C TYR A 39 -14.35 -19.27 -5.35
N ALA A 40 -13.63 -19.80 -6.33
CA ALA A 40 -13.57 -21.22 -6.66
C ALA A 40 -12.67 -22.01 -5.67
N ALA A 41 -11.62 -21.39 -5.11
CA ALA A 41 -10.66 -22.05 -4.25
C ALA A 41 -11.26 -22.52 -2.93
N SER A 42 -12.15 -21.73 -2.31
CA SER A 42 -12.80 -22.08 -1.05
C SER A 42 -14.08 -21.28 -0.82
N PRO A 43 -15.11 -21.89 -0.22
CA PRO A 43 -16.30 -21.16 0.26
C PRO A 43 -15.96 -20.20 1.41
N HIS A 44 -14.82 -20.38 2.08
CA HIS A 44 -14.34 -19.54 3.16
C HIS A 44 -13.21 -18.57 2.73
N ASN A 45 -12.98 -18.43 1.42
CA ASN A 45 -11.97 -17.45 0.95
C ASN A 45 -12.40 -16.03 1.30
N LEU A 46 -11.44 -15.26 1.86
CA LEU A 46 -11.69 -13.92 2.39
C LEU A 46 -12.15 -12.92 1.32
N VAL A 47 -11.93 -13.19 0.04
CA VAL A 47 -12.44 -12.36 -1.07
C VAL A 47 -13.95 -12.11 -0.96
N ARG A 48 -14.72 -13.07 -0.43
CA ARG A 48 -16.17 -12.93 -0.23
C ARG A 48 -16.54 -11.83 0.75
N VAL A 49 -15.62 -11.51 1.66
CA VAL A 49 -15.78 -10.43 2.63
C VAL A 49 -15.17 -9.12 2.11
N ILE A 50 -13.91 -9.15 1.66
CA ILE A 50 -13.19 -7.90 1.32
C ILE A 50 -13.49 -7.36 -0.06
N LEU A 51 -13.96 -8.21 -0.97
CA LEU A 51 -14.29 -7.86 -2.35
C LEU A 51 -15.39 -8.79 -2.88
N GLY A 52 -16.57 -8.75 -2.24
CA GLY A 52 -17.72 -9.56 -2.63
C GLY A 52 -18.24 -9.21 -4.03
N LYS A 53 -18.74 -10.20 -4.77
CA LYS A 53 -19.34 -9.98 -6.08
C LYS A 53 -20.65 -9.19 -5.94
N GLN A 54 -20.84 -8.18 -6.77
CA GLN A 54 -22.11 -7.49 -6.91
C GLN A 54 -23.13 -8.41 -7.58
N GLN A 55 -24.39 -8.28 -7.20
CA GLN A 55 -25.52 -9.00 -7.79
C GLN A 55 -26.51 -7.97 -8.37
N SER A 56 -27.22 -8.36 -9.42
CA SER A 56 -28.24 -7.50 -10.02
C SER A 56 -29.40 -7.18 -9.08
N SER A 57 -29.59 -8.00 -8.04
CA SER A 57 -30.60 -7.81 -6.99
C SER A 57 -30.13 -6.91 -5.84
N ASP A 58 -28.89 -6.42 -5.84
CA ASP A 58 -28.35 -5.63 -4.74
C ASP A 58 -29.16 -4.33 -4.53
N HIS A 59 -29.55 -4.08 -3.29
CA HIS A 59 -30.26 -2.88 -2.84
C HIS A 59 -29.79 -2.45 -1.43
N ALA A 60 -30.35 -1.39 -0.87
CA ALA A 60 -29.89 -0.83 0.40
C ALA A 60 -29.89 -1.82 1.57
N GLY A 61 -30.85 -2.75 1.63
CA GLY A 61 -30.98 -3.75 2.70
C GLY A 61 -30.16 -5.03 2.46
N GLU A 62 -29.86 -5.36 1.20
CA GLU A 62 -29.12 -6.56 0.82
C GLU A 62 -28.13 -6.23 -0.30
N ASN A 63 -26.85 -6.24 0.02
CA ASN A 63 -25.76 -5.84 -0.87
C ASN A 63 -24.46 -6.54 -0.50
N THR A 64 -23.38 -6.20 -1.18
CA THR A 64 -22.05 -6.80 -0.93
C THR A 64 -21.58 -6.62 0.52
N TYR A 65 -21.91 -5.52 1.19
CA TYR A 65 -21.44 -5.22 2.55
C TYR A 65 -22.27 -6.00 3.61
N THR A 66 -23.59 -6.10 3.42
CA THR A 66 -24.43 -6.90 4.31
C THR A 66 -24.07 -8.38 4.21
N ARG A 67 -23.81 -8.89 3.00
CA ARG A 67 -23.30 -10.26 2.78
C ARG A 67 -21.93 -10.47 3.42
N ALA A 68 -21.00 -9.51 3.28
CA ALA A 68 -19.68 -9.56 3.93
C ALA A 68 -19.80 -9.67 5.45
N SER A 69 -20.67 -8.87 6.07
CA SER A 69 -20.97 -8.93 7.50
C SER A 69 -21.57 -10.29 7.91
N GLN A 70 -22.46 -10.85 7.08
CA GLN A 70 -23.05 -12.16 7.31
C GLN A 70 -21.99 -13.27 7.25
N PHE A 71 -21.15 -13.31 6.19
CA PHE A 71 -20.03 -14.26 6.10
C PHE A 71 -19.11 -14.19 7.32
N PHE A 72 -18.73 -12.99 7.73
CA PHE A 72 -17.83 -12.81 8.86
C PHE A 72 -18.43 -13.34 10.17
N ARG A 73 -19.71 -13.05 10.46
CA ARG A 73 -20.43 -13.58 11.63
C ARG A 73 -20.58 -15.10 11.58
N ASP A 74 -20.95 -15.62 10.41
CA ASP A 74 -21.20 -17.07 10.25
C ASP A 74 -19.90 -17.86 10.41
N TRP A 75 -18.79 -17.40 9.80
CA TRP A 75 -17.50 -18.08 9.92
C TRP A 75 -16.97 -18.05 11.36
N ARG A 76 -17.23 -16.99 12.11
CA ARG A 76 -16.92 -16.95 13.55
C ARG A 76 -17.75 -17.98 14.33
N ARG A 77 -19.06 -18.05 14.10
CA ARG A 77 -19.95 -19.02 14.77
C ARG A 77 -19.61 -20.47 14.41
N GLN A 78 -19.19 -20.72 13.20
CA GLN A 78 -18.78 -22.03 12.70
C GLN A 78 -17.38 -22.44 13.18
N GLY A 79 -16.63 -21.54 13.84
CA GLY A 79 -15.26 -21.80 14.28
C GLY A 79 -14.26 -21.88 13.14
N ILE A 80 -14.56 -21.24 11.99
CA ILE A 80 -13.62 -21.08 10.88
C ILE A 80 -12.47 -20.13 11.29
N PHE A 81 -12.78 -19.19 12.17
CA PHE A 81 -11.79 -18.32 12.82
C PHE A 81 -11.62 -18.73 14.29
N LEU A 82 -10.37 -18.81 14.72
CA LEU A 82 -9.94 -18.90 16.11
C LEU A 82 -9.48 -17.52 16.58
N GLN A 83 -9.89 -17.14 17.77
CA GLN A 83 -9.37 -15.95 18.44
C GLN A 83 -8.24 -16.34 19.38
N ASP A 84 -7.10 -15.67 19.28
CA ASP A 84 -5.98 -15.89 20.19
C ASP A 84 -6.39 -15.60 21.62
N THR A 85 -5.93 -16.43 22.56
CA THR A 85 -6.32 -16.35 23.97
C THR A 85 -5.68 -15.17 24.71
N GLN A 86 -4.50 -14.74 24.26
CA GLN A 86 -3.74 -13.64 24.86
C GLN A 86 -3.40 -12.61 23.81
N PRO A 87 -3.31 -11.31 24.17
CA PRO A 87 -2.78 -10.28 23.28
C PRO A 87 -1.33 -10.59 22.89
N ALA A 88 -1.01 -10.38 21.62
CA ALA A 88 0.32 -10.63 21.07
C ALA A 88 0.68 -9.58 20.00
N LEU A 89 1.97 -9.43 19.75
CA LEU A 89 2.49 -8.94 18.49
C LEU A 89 2.74 -10.15 17.58
N TYR A 90 2.74 -9.94 16.26
CA TYR A 90 2.98 -11.04 15.33
C TYR A 90 4.18 -10.69 14.44
N LEU A 91 5.26 -11.48 14.56
CA LEU A 91 6.36 -11.38 13.61
C LEU A 91 5.89 -11.93 12.27
N TYR A 92 6.00 -11.14 11.23
CA TYR A 92 5.65 -11.50 9.87
C TYR A 92 6.89 -11.46 8.99
N VAL A 93 7.25 -12.59 8.40
CA VAL A 93 8.43 -12.74 7.54
C VAL A 93 7.99 -13.16 6.14
N GLN A 94 8.54 -12.48 5.15
CA GLN A 94 8.36 -12.80 3.74
C GLN A 94 9.72 -13.12 3.12
N ARG A 95 9.85 -14.29 2.47
CA ARG A 95 11.02 -14.64 1.64
C ARG A 95 10.61 -14.71 0.18
N PHE A 96 11.36 -14.07 -0.67
CA PHE A 96 11.00 -13.89 -2.07
C PHE A 96 12.19 -13.54 -2.93
N THR A 97 12.06 -13.76 -4.24
CA THR A 97 12.93 -13.17 -5.25
C THR A 97 12.20 -12.02 -5.92
N ALA A 98 12.81 -10.85 -5.99
CA ALA A 98 12.20 -9.72 -6.69
C ALA A 98 12.07 -10.01 -8.20
N PRO A 99 11.02 -9.52 -8.88
CA PRO A 99 10.91 -9.65 -10.33
C PRO A 99 12.17 -9.14 -11.05
N GLY A 100 12.72 -9.94 -11.95
CA GLY A 100 13.98 -9.65 -12.65
C GLY A 100 15.25 -9.80 -11.82
N GLY A 101 15.14 -10.17 -10.53
CA GLY A 101 16.27 -10.47 -9.65
C GLY A 101 16.56 -11.97 -9.56
N THR A 102 17.73 -12.32 -9.03
CA THR A 102 18.15 -13.72 -8.80
C THR A 102 18.39 -14.02 -7.31
N ALA A 103 18.59 -13.00 -6.49
CA ALA A 103 18.85 -13.16 -5.06
C ALA A 103 17.54 -13.35 -4.28
N GLU A 104 17.54 -14.30 -3.35
CA GLU A 104 16.48 -14.42 -2.36
C GLU A 104 16.63 -13.29 -1.32
N LEU A 105 15.51 -12.62 -1.03
CA LEU A 105 15.42 -11.54 -0.07
C LEU A 105 14.48 -11.95 1.07
N GLU A 106 14.76 -11.43 2.26
CA GLU A 106 13.89 -11.60 3.42
C GLU A 106 13.46 -10.22 3.94
N ARG A 107 12.15 -10.03 4.09
CA ARG A 107 11.57 -8.86 4.74
C ARG A 107 10.88 -9.29 6.02
N ARG A 108 11.18 -8.57 7.10
CA ARG A 108 10.58 -8.75 8.42
C ARG A 108 9.68 -7.58 8.77
N GLY A 109 8.59 -7.84 9.47
CA GLY A 109 7.70 -6.83 9.98
C GLY A 109 6.96 -7.31 11.21
N ILE A 110 6.34 -6.38 11.93
CA ILE A 110 5.53 -6.64 13.11
C ILE A 110 4.08 -6.32 12.78
N ILE A 111 3.16 -7.28 12.89
CA ILE A 111 1.74 -6.99 12.88
C ILE A 111 1.34 -6.61 14.30
N ALA A 112 0.79 -5.40 14.44
CA ALA A 112 0.30 -4.82 15.69
C ALA A 112 -0.91 -3.93 15.42
N LEU A 113 -1.58 -3.48 16.47
CA LEU A 113 -2.50 -2.36 16.36
C LEU A 113 -1.71 -1.06 16.53
N GLY A 114 -1.86 -0.15 15.60
CA GLY A 114 -1.31 1.20 15.70
C GLY A 114 -2.41 2.20 15.98
N ARG A 115 -2.11 3.20 16.83
CA ARG A 115 -3.03 4.31 17.07
C ARG A 115 -3.24 5.10 15.78
N ILE A 116 -4.50 5.42 15.50
CA ILE A 116 -4.87 6.25 14.36
C ILE A 116 -4.62 7.71 14.78
N GLU A 117 -3.74 8.39 14.06
CA GLU A 117 -3.37 9.78 14.27
C GLU A 117 -3.78 10.63 13.08
N ASP A 118 -4.20 11.87 13.34
CA ASP A 118 -4.34 12.83 12.24
C ASP A 118 -2.96 13.16 11.65
N TYR A 119 -2.89 13.41 10.36
CA TYR A 119 -1.60 13.73 9.71
C TYR A 119 -0.92 14.97 10.33
N SER A 120 -1.72 15.92 10.82
CA SER A 120 -1.21 17.11 11.53
C SER A 120 -0.48 16.81 12.83
N ALA A 121 -0.69 15.62 13.42
CA ALA A 121 0.03 15.18 14.61
C ALA A 121 1.51 14.87 14.36
N GLY A 122 1.95 14.78 13.09
CA GLY A 122 3.34 14.55 12.71
C GLY A 122 3.90 13.19 13.14
N VAL A 123 3.03 12.19 13.28
CA VAL A 123 3.38 10.80 13.63
C VAL A 123 3.26 9.89 12.43
N VAL A 124 2.13 9.96 11.72
CA VAL A 124 1.85 9.17 10.51
C VAL A 124 1.94 10.08 9.31
N PHE A 125 2.67 9.64 8.30
CA PHE A 125 2.94 10.37 7.07
C PHE A 125 2.46 9.58 5.85
N ARG A 126 1.80 10.27 4.94
CA ARG A 126 1.44 9.74 3.63
C ARG A 126 2.46 10.19 2.59
N HIS A 127 2.61 9.42 1.54
CA HIS A 127 3.42 9.81 0.38
C HIS A 127 2.64 9.75 -0.94
N GLU A 128 1.35 9.43 -0.90
CA GLU A 128 0.47 9.36 -2.08
C GLU A 128 -0.90 9.97 -1.74
N GLN A 129 -1.56 10.59 -2.74
CA GLN A 129 -2.93 11.07 -2.60
C GLN A 129 -3.94 9.94 -2.79
N THR A 130 -5.06 10.03 -2.08
CA THR A 130 -6.14 9.05 -2.14
C THR A 130 -7.31 9.53 -2.99
N LEU A 131 -8.04 8.58 -3.58
CA LEU A 131 -9.25 8.83 -4.35
C LEU A 131 -10.50 8.67 -3.47
N ALA A 132 -11.55 9.46 -3.73
CA ALA A 132 -12.77 9.46 -2.93
C ALA A 132 -13.57 8.15 -3.03
N LYS A 133 -13.73 7.59 -4.25
CA LYS A 133 -14.55 6.39 -4.47
C LYS A 133 -14.07 5.15 -3.72
N PRO A 134 -12.76 4.77 -3.74
CA PRO A 134 -12.28 3.64 -2.95
C PRO A 134 -12.43 3.83 -1.44
N LYS A 135 -12.36 5.07 -0.93
CA LYS A 135 -12.58 5.35 0.49
C LYS A 135 -14.01 5.08 0.93
N ALA A 136 -15.00 5.54 0.16
CA ALA A 136 -16.41 5.32 0.47
C ALA A 136 -16.75 3.82 0.53
N ASP A 137 -16.27 3.05 -0.45
CA ASP A 137 -16.45 1.59 -0.50
C ASP A 137 -15.87 0.89 0.75
N ARG A 138 -14.64 1.22 1.12
CA ARG A 138 -13.99 0.62 2.31
C ARG A 138 -14.65 1.04 3.61
N LEU A 139 -15.19 2.26 3.70
CA LEU A 139 -15.89 2.76 4.87
C LEU A 139 -17.21 1.99 5.09
N GLU A 140 -17.97 1.72 4.04
CA GLU A 140 -19.19 0.90 4.14
C GLU A 140 -18.88 -0.54 4.59
N LEU A 141 -17.79 -1.14 4.07
CA LEU A 141 -17.36 -2.44 4.52
C LEU A 141 -17.00 -2.42 6.02
N LEU A 142 -16.24 -1.43 6.48
CA LEU A 142 -15.84 -1.29 7.88
C LEU A 142 -17.05 -1.07 8.80
N ARG A 143 -18.01 -0.22 8.39
CA ARG A 143 -19.27 0.02 9.12
C ARG A 143 -20.07 -1.28 9.29
N SER A 144 -20.16 -2.07 8.21
CA SER A 144 -20.96 -3.29 8.18
C SER A 144 -20.33 -4.44 8.96
N THR A 145 -19.00 -4.60 8.87
CA THR A 145 -18.29 -5.75 9.46
C THR A 145 -17.70 -5.46 10.82
N ARG A 146 -17.39 -4.18 11.13
CA ARG A 146 -16.64 -3.75 12.31
C ARG A 146 -15.34 -4.54 12.49
N ALA A 147 -14.58 -4.71 11.41
CA ALA A 147 -13.32 -5.44 11.44
C ALA A 147 -12.33 -4.94 10.38
N HIS A 148 -11.05 -5.02 10.72
CA HIS A 148 -9.94 -4.84 9.80
C HIS A 148 -9.44 -6.21 9.33
N PHE A 149 -9.57 -6.51 8.04
CA PHE A 149 -9.19 -7.79 7.43
C PHE A 149 -7.79 -7.77 6.82
N GLY A 150 -7.29 -6.60 6.47
CA GLY A 150 -5.96 -6.40 5.88
C GLY A 150 -5.19 -5.34 6.65
N GLN A 151 -3.93 -5.65 6.94
CA GLN A 151 -3.02 -4.74 7.62
C GLN A 151 -2.59 -3.60 6.70
N LEU A 152 -2.35 -2.42 7.28
CA LEU A 152 -1.63 -1.33 6.63
C LEU A 152 -0.15 -1.71 6.54
N PHE A 153 0.51 -1.34 5.47
CA PHE A 153 1.96 -1.46 5.36
C PHE A 153 2.60 -0.14 5.80
N MET A 154 3.27 -0.15 6.94
CA MET A 154 3.89 1.02 7.55
C MET A 154 5.40 0.86 7.59
N LEU A 155 6.12 1.93 7.35
CA LEU A 155 7.58 1.98 7.43
C LEU A 155 8.00 2.85 8.62
N TYR A 156 9.02 2.41 9.34
CA TYR A 156 9.74 3.20 10.36
C TYR A 156 11.24 3.11 10.12
N SER A 157 12.01 4.05 10.67
CA SER A 157 13.48 4.02 10.59
C SER A 157 14.07 3.48 11.88
N ASP A 158 14.94 2.47 11.73
CA ASP A 158 15.73 1.88 12.80
C ASP A 158 17.08 1.36 12.23
N PRO A 159 18.02 2.28 11.93
CA PRO A 159 19.30 1.91 11.29
C PRO A 159 20.14 0.93 12.10
N ALA A 160 20.00 0.94 13.43
CA ALA A 160 20.70 0.03 14.32
C ALA A 160 20.07 -1.38 14.37
N GLY A 161 18.85 -1.55 13.83
CA GLY A 161 18.14 -2.84 13.84
C GLY A 161 17.75 -3.31 15.24
N GLU A 162 17.62 -2.41 16.19
CA GLU A 162 17.35 -2.76 17.59
C GLU A 162 16.00 -3.44 17.78
N ILE A 163 14.98 -2.99 17.05
CA ILE A 163 13.65 -3.60 17.09
C ILE A 163 13.70 -4.97 16.45
N ASP A 164 14.31 -5.09 15.26
CA ASP A 164 14.45 -6.38 14.57
C ASP A 164 15.23 -7.41 15.43
N GLY A 165 16.18 -6.93 16.22
CA GLY A 165 16.96 -7.76 17.16
C GLY A 165 16.14 -8.38 18.30
N LEU A 166 14.98 -7.79 18.64
CA LEU A 166 14.04 -8.30 19.65
C LEU A 166 13.11 -9.37 19.07
N LEU A 167 12.92 -9.39 17.74
CA LEU A 167 11.97 -10.26 17.07
C LEU A 167 12.60 -11.61 16.72
N LYS A 168 12.84 -12.43 17.72
CA LYS A 168 13.42 -13.76 17.54
C LYS A 168 12.33 -14.81 17.67
N PRO A 169 12.03 -15.56 16.58
CA PRO A 169 11.13 -16.70 16.69
C PRO A 169 11.80 -17.80 17.53
N GLY A 170 11.10 -18.28 18.54
CA GLY A 170 11.59 -19.34 19.43
C GLY A 170 11.14 -20.74 19.04
N CYS A 171 10.30 -20.87 18.02
CA CYS A 171 9.64 -22.12 17.63
C CYS A 171 9.29 -22.10 16.13
N ASP A 172 8.61 -23.15 15.67
CA ASP A 172 8.01 -23.20 14.34
C ASP A 172 6.96 -22.09 14.18
N PRO A 173 6.74 -21.58 12.95
CA PRO A 173 5.77 -20.53 12.70
C PRO A 173 4.33 -21.02 12.96
N ASP A 174 3.50 -20.14 13.51
CA ASP A 174 2.04 -20.36 13.65
C ASP A 174 1.34 -20.47 12.28
N MET A 175 1.92 -19.84 11.25
CA MET A 175 1.54 -19.98 9.85
C MET A 175 2.75 -20.05 8.97
N ASP A 176 2.77 -21.04 8.07
CA ASP A 176 3.78 -21.20 7.01
C ASP A 176 3.07 -21.55 5.71
N LEU A 177 3.15 -20.66 4.73
CA LEU A 177 2.53 -20.88 3.43
C LEU A 177 3.31 -20.22 2.30
N ARG A 178 3.10 -20.71 1.09
CA ARG A 178 3.57 -20.10 -0.14
C ARG A 178 2.39 -19.53 -0.90
N ASP A 179 2.48 -18.25 -1.29
CA ASP A 179 1.40 -17.63 -2.06
C ASP A 179 1.50 -17.95 -3.56
N GLN A 180 0.53 -17.48 -4.33
CA GLN A 180 0.45 -17.69 -5.78
C GLN A 180 1.62 -17.08 -6.59
N TYR A 181 2.40 -16.19 -5.99
CA TYR A 181 3.60 -15.59 -6.59
C TYR A 181 4.89 -16.26 -6.11
N GLY A 182 4.78 -17.36 -5.38
CA GLY A 182 5.91 -18.10 -4.85
C GLY A 182 6.58 -17.48 -3.63
N VAL A 183 5.99 -16.42 -3.06
CA VAL A 183 6.50 -15.78 -1.84
C VAL A 183 6.20 -16.64 -0.63
N TRP A 184 7.22 -16.94 0.17
CA TRP A 184 7.05 -17.55 1.48
C TRP A 184 6.49 -16.51 2.47
N GLN A 185 5.42 -16.90 3.16
CA GLN A 185 4.70 -16.08 4.13
C GLN A 185 4.71 -16.82 5.47
N ARG A 186 5.37 -16.29 6.47
CA ARG A 186 5.48 -16.91 7.78
C ARG A 186 5.08 -15.94 8.88
N VAL A 187 4.31 -16.43 9.85
CA VAL A 187 3.85 -15.63 10.98
C VAL A 187 4.12 -16.36 12.28
N TRP A 188 4.67 -15.66 13.26
CA TRP A 188 4.86 -16.15 14.64
C TRP A 188 4.14 -15.21 15.61
N LYS A 189 3.46 -15.79 16.56
CA LYS A 189 2.87 -15.07 17.67
C LYS A 189 3.91 -14.80 18.75
N LEU A 190 4.10 -13.55 19.10
CA LEU A 190 4.99 -13.07 20.16
C LEU A 190 4.15 -12.57 21.34
N SER A 191 4.04 -13.37 22.40
CA SER A 191 3.19 -13.11 23.56
C SER A 191 3.98 -12.83 24.86
N ASP A 192 5.32 -12.79 24.80
CA ASP A 192 6.15 -12.41 25.96
C ASP A 192 5.94 -10.93 26.29
N PRO A 193 5.40 -10.61 27.50
CA PRO A 193 5.12 -9.24 27.89
C PRO A 193 6.36 -8.35 27.91
N SER A 194 7.54 -8.90 28.23
CA SER A 194 8.81 -8.16 28.29
C SER A 194 9.23 -7.72 26.89
N VAL A 195 9.17 -8.63 25.92
CA VAL A 195 9.47 -8.33 24.51
C VAL A 195 8.47 -7.33 23.95
N ILE A 196 7.17 -7.50 24.23
CA ILE A 196 6.12 -6.59 23.82
C ILE A 196 6.40 -5.17 24.32
N GLU A 197 6.70 -5.00 25.61
CA GLU A 197 6.93 -3.66 26.18
C GLU A 197 8.22 -3.03 25.65
N LEU A 198 9.27 -3.80 25.43
CA LEU A 198 10.51 -3.31 24.80
C LEU A 198 10.24 -2.81 23.38
N VAL A 199 9.51 -3.58 22.56
CA VAL A 199 9.13 -3.17 21.20
C VAL A 199 8.27 -1.90 21.25
N ARG A 200 7.25 -1.85 22.12
CA ARG A 200 6.39 -0.67 22.30
C ARG A 200 7.20 0.57 22.68
N SER A 201 8.11 0.44 23.63
CA SER A 201 8.94 1.56 24.08
C SER A 201 9.83 2.11 22.98
N LYS A 202 10.47 1.24 22.17
CA LYS A 202 11.32 1.63 21.04
C LYS A 202 10.54 2.21 19.86
N MET A 203 9.26 1.86 19.73
CA MET A 203 8.39 2.42 18.69
C MET A 203 7.88 3.83 19.03
N ARG A 204 7.84 4.22 20.29
CA ARG A 204 7.22 5.51 20.73
C ARG A 204 7.73 6.72 19.97
N ASP A 205 9.02 6.80 19.71
CA ASP A 205 9.65 7.97 19.08
C ASP A 205 9.76 7.85 17.56
N LYS A 206 9.30 6.73 16.98
CA LYS A 206 9.36 6.53 15.55
C LYS A 206 8.27 7.32 14.83
N LYS A 207 8.60 7.80 13.64
CA LYS A 207 7.65 8.31 12.65
C LYS A 207 7.26 7.16 11.72
N LEU A 208 6.00 7.12 11.32
CA LEU A 208 5.45 6.06 10.48
C LEU A 208 5.09 6.61 9.10
N ILE A 209 5.61 5.99 8.05
CA ILE A 209 5.26 6.32 6.67
C ILE A 209 4.35 5.20 6.13
N ILE A 210 3.20 5.55 5.58
CA ILE A 210 2.32 4.58 4.91
C ILE A 210 2.99 4.15 3.61
N ALA A 211 3.45 2.89 3.51
CA ALA A 211 3.98 2.31 2.28
C ALA A 211 2.86 1.84 1.35
N ASP A 212 1.84 1.22 1.91
CA ASP A 212 0.65 0.76 1.18
C ASP A 212 -0.58 0.78 2.07
N GLY A 213 -1.74 1.07 1.48
CA GLY A 213 -3.02 1.13 2.20
C GLY A 213 -3.47 2.53 2.60
N HIS A 214 -3.06 3.58 1.90
CA HIS A 214 -3.49 4.96 2.16
C HIS A 214 -5.02 5.08 2.28
N HIS A 215 -5.79 4.49 1.36
CA HIS A 215 -7.26 4.47 1.43
C HIS A 215 -7.78 3.77 2.69
N ARG A 216 -7.13 2.68 3.12
CA ARG A 216 -7.49 1.94 4.36
C ARG A 216 -7.22 2.76 5.61
N TYR A 217 -6.10 3.52 5.65
CA TYR A 217 -5.79 4.41 6.75
C TYR A 217 -6.81 5.54 6.86
N GLU A 218 -7.10 6.23 5.75
CA GLU A 218 -8.09 7.32 5.75
C GLU A 218 -9.51 6.82 6.03
N THR A 219 -9.84 5.60 5.65
CA THR A 219 -11.09 4.94 6.05
C THR A 219 -11.16 4.73 7.56
N ALA A 220 -10.08 4.19 8.16
CA ALA A 220 -10.01 4.00 9.61
C ALA A 220 -10.10 5.33 10.37
N LEU A 221 -9.43 6.38 9.86
CA LEU A 221 -9.50 7.74 10.40
C LEU A 221 -10.92 8.31 10.33
N ALA A 222 -11.60 8.17 9.19
CA ALA A 222 -12.98 8.62 9.04
C ALA A 222 -13.93 7.87 9.98
N TYR A 223 -13.80 6.55 10.08
CA TYR A 223 -14.60 5.73 10.99
C TYR A 223 -14.38 6.09 12.46
N ARG A 224 -13.12 6.29 12.88
CA ARG A 224 -12.78 6.79 14.23
C ARG A 224 -13.53 8.08 14.54
N ASN A 225 -13.45 9.05 13.63
CA ASN A 225 -14.06 10.37 13.83
C ASN A 225 -15.61 10.27 13.94
N GLU A 226 -16.25 9.42 13.12
CA GLU A 226 -17.69 9.12 13.21
C GLU A 226 -18.05 8.53 14.58
N ARG A 227 -17.26 7.57 15.08
CA ARG A 227 -17.52 6.91 16.35
C ARG A 227 -17.34 7.86 17.54
N GLN A 228 -16.33 8.71 17.51
CA GLN A 228 -16.07 9.73 18.53
C GLN A 228 -17.19 10.78 18.55
N ALA A 229 -17.65 11.27 17.39
CA ALA A 229 -18.76 12.20 17.29
C ALA A 229 -20.07 11.61 17.85
N ALA A 230 -20.37 10.34 17.53
CA ALA A 230 -21.54 9.63 18.06
C ALA A 230 -21.48 9.45 19.59
N GLY A 231 -20.29 9.15 20.15
CA GLY A 231 -20.08 9.05 21.60
C GLY A 231 -20.23 10.39 22.33
N ALA A 232 -19.74 11.47 21.74
CA ALA A 232 -19.88 12.82 22.32
C ALA A 232 -21.35 13.29 22.35
N GLY A 233 -22.15 12.92 21.34
CA GLY A 233 -23.59 13.25 21.29
C GLY A 233 -24.42 12.53 22.39
N GLN A 234 -24.02 11.33 22.78
CA GLN A 234 -24.71 10.56 23.83
C GLN A 234 -24.41 11.09 25.25
N THR A 235 -23.23 11.65 25.47
CA THR A 235 -22.88 12.25 26.79
C THR A 235 -23.52 13.60 27.02
N ALA A 236 -23.94 14.31 25.97
CA ALA A 236 -24.61 15.61 26.07
C ALA A 236 -26.13 15.51 26.36
N SER A 237 -26.75 14.34 26.19
CA SER A 237 -28.20 14.15 26.30
C SER A 237 -28.70 13.54 27.60
N THR A 238 -27.83 13.22 28.58
CA THR A 238 -28.24 12.72 29.89
C THR A 238 -27.84 13.73 30.99
N PRO A 239 -28.78 14.47 31.59
CA PRO A 239 -28.51 15.21 32.84
C PRO A 239 -28.22 14.17 33.94
N ARG A 240 -26.97 14.01 34.35
CA ARG A 240 -26.63 13.27 35.54
C ARG A 240 -27.17 14.03 36.75
N GLU A 241 -28.22 13.56 37.38
CA GLU A 241 -28.56 13.92 38.75
C GLU A 241 -27.32 13.65 39.64
N ARG A 242 -26.81 14.70 40.25
CA ARG A 242 -25.71 14.61 41.21
C ARG A 242 -26.21 13.96 42.51
N SER A 243 -26.08 12.64 42.60
CA SER A 243 -26.09 12.02 43.94
C SER A 243 -24.69 12.16 44.52
N SER A 244 -24.61 12.94 45.61
CA SER A 244 -23.41 13.11 46.41
C SER A 244 -23.11 11.82 47.18
N SER A 245 -22.19 11.02 46.66
CA SER A 245 -21.46 10.04 47.46
C SER A 245 -19.98 10.12 47.10
N SER A 246 -19.21 10.57 48.06
CA SER A 246 -17.77 10.69 48.06
C SER A 246 -17.11 9.31 47.89
N ALA A 247 -16.58 9.06 46.73
CA ALA A 247 -15.54 8.04 46.50
C ALA A 247 -14.46 8.64 45.63
N SER A 248 -13.31 8.93 46.25
CA SER A 248 -12.05 9.36 45.66
C SER A 248 -11.46 8.20 44.84
N GLY A 249 -11.96 8.01 43.62
CA GLY A 249 -11.36 7.14 42.59
C GLY A 249 -10.82 8.06 41.50
N GLN A 250 -9.51 8.15 41.33
CA GLN A 250 -8.90 8.73 40.12
C GLN A 250 -9.55 8.08 38.91
N PRO A 251 -9.89 8.83 37.85
CA PRO A 251 -10.32 8.22 36.58
C PRO A 251 -9.12 7.42 36.07
N GLY A 252 -9.18 6.09 36.22
CA GLY A 252 -8.24 5.18 35.60
C GLY A 252 -8.21 5.47 34.10
N ALA A 253 -7.02 5.72 33.54
CA ALA A 253 -6.82 5.96 32.14
C ALA A 253 -7.36 4.71 31.40
N GLN A 254 -8.58 4.78 30.89
CA GLN A 254 -9.11 3.77 29.99
C GLN A 254 -8.20 3.75 28.77
N GLY A 255 -7.72 2.56 28.39
CA GLY A 255 -6.94 2.37 27.16
C GLY A 255 -7.70 2.88 25.92
N PRO A 256 -7.04 2.98 24.79
CA PRO A 256 -7.68 3.45 23.55
C PRO A 256 -8.89 2.57 23.21
N ALA A 257 -9.96 3.21 22.72
CA ALA A 257 -11.13 2.48 22.25
C ALA A 257 -10.78 1.64 21.01
N PRO A 258 -11.46 0.51 20.74
CA PRO A 258 -11.12 -0.33 19.60
C PRO A 258 -11.06 0.41 18.26
N HIS A 259 -11.90 1.39 18.05
CA HIS A 259 -11.93 2.22 16.83
C HIS A 259 -10.85 3.32 16.78
N ASP A 260 -10.08 3.53 17.84
CA ASP A 260 -8.90 4.40 17.84
C ASP A 260 -7.65 3.69 17.30
N LEU A 261 -7.76 2.40 17.03
CA LEU A 261 -6.67 1.53 16.61
C LEU A 261 -6.94 0.91 15.24
N VAL A 262 -5.86 0.70 14.48
CA VAL A 262 -5.92 0.03 13.18
C VAL A 262 -4.79 -0.99 13.06
N MET A 263 -5.05 -2.11 12.39
CA MET A 263 -4.07 -3.18 12.21
C MET A 263 -3.00 -2.76 11.20
N MET A 264 -1.74 -2.79 11.61
CA MET A 264 -0.57 -2.38 10.84
C MET A 264 0.47 -3.50 10.80
N THR A 265 1.17 -3.64 9.67
CA THR A 265 2.48 -4.30 9.58
C THR A 265 3.55 -3.23 9.53
N LEU A 266 4.38 -3.16 10.53
CA LEU A 266 5.45 -2.19 10.72
C LEU A 266 6.76 -2.83 10.24
N VAL A 267 7.42 -2.22 9.26
CA VAL A 267 8.65 -2.71 8.65
C VAL A 267 9.75 -1.65 8.78
N ASN A 268 10.93 -2.08 9.18
CA ASN A 268 12.10 -1.20 9.22
C ASN A 268 12.55 -0.85 7.79
N MET A 269 12.52 0.44 7.45
CA MET A 269 12.93 0.89 6.11
C MET A 269 14.43 0.85 5.87
N ASP A 270 15.23 0.74 6.92
CA ASP A 270 16.69 0.65 6.87
C ASP A 270 17.16 -0.82 6.83
N GLY A 271 16.23 -1.77 7.01
CA GLY A 271 16.51 -3.20 6.96
C GLY A 271 16.52 -3.76 5.53
N PRO A 272 17.01 -5.00 5.37
CA PRO A 272 16.99 -5.69 4.08
C PRO A 272 15.56 -6.05 3.64
N GLY A 273 15.40 -6.38 2.35
CA GLY A 273 14.13 -6.92 1.82
C GLY A 273 13.03 -5.89 1.54
N LEU A 274 13.31 -4.60 1.65
CA LEU A 274 12.38 -3.57 1.21
C LEU A 274 12.64 -3.25 -0.27
N VAL A 275 11.72 -3.65 -1.14
CA VAL A 275 11.82 -3.48 -2.59
C VAL A 275 10.70 -2.58 -3.08
N ILE A 276 11.05 -1.59 -3.90
CA ILE A 276 10.10 -0.79 -4.68
C ILE A 276 10.29 -1.18 -6.14
N LEU A 277 9.21 -1.61 -6.79
CA LEU A 277 9.23 -1.91 -8.22
C LEU A 277 8.90 -0.66 -9.03
N PRO A 278 9.47 -0.54 -10.25
CA PRO A 278 9.10 0.52 -11.16
C PRO A 278 7.65 0.36 -11.61
N THR A 279 7.04 1.46 -11.99
CA THR A 279 5.76 1.48 -12.68
C THR A 279 5.93 2.26 -13.96
N HIS A 280 5.91 1.57 -15.09
CA HIS A 280 6.08 2.17 -16.42
C HIS A 280 4.77 2.81 -16.86
N ARG A 281 4.85 3.86 -17.69
CA ARG A 281 3.68 4.55 -18.24
C ARG A 281 3.58 4.22 -19.72
N VAL A 282 2.49 3.57 -20.10
CA VAL A 282 2.18 3.22 -21.49
C VAL A 282 1.10 4.16 -21.99
N VAL A 283 1.45 4.99 -22.95
CA VAL A 283 0.56 6.00 -23.55
C VAL A 283 -0.17 5.42 -24.75
N HIS A 284 -1.48 5.61 -24.78
CA HIS A 284 -2.35 5.11 -25.82
C HIS A 284 -3.43 6.12 -26.22
N GLY A 285 -4.07 5.88 -27.37
CA GLY A 285 -5.23 6.68 -27.81
C GLY A 285 -4.89 8.05 -28.37
N LEU A 286 -3.61 8.33 -28.66
CA LEU A 286 -3.23 9.55 -29.39
C LEU A 286 -3.63 9.38 -30.86
N GLN A 287 -4.39 10.33 -31.39
CA GLN A 287 -4.90 10.29 -32.79
C GLN A 287 -3.78 10.44 -33.82
N SER A 288 -2.77 11.23 -33.52
CA SER A 288 -1.54 11.36 -34.28
C SER A 288 -0.35 11.28 -33.35
N PHE A 289 0.65 10.49 -33.71
CA PHE A 289 1.90 10.36 -32.98
C PHE A 289 3.05 10.15 -33.97
N SER A 290 4.10 10.91 -33.80
CA SER A 290 5.34 10.83 -34.59
C SER A 290 6.52 10.74 -33.65
N SER A 291 7.36 9.72 -33.79
CA SER A 291 8.60 9.56 -33.04
C SER A 291 9.57 10.73 -33.23
N ALA A 292 9.57 11.32 -34.44
CA ALA A 292 10.42 12.46 -34.77
C ALA A 292 9.95 13.75 -34.06
N GLU A 293 8.62 14.01 -34.06
CA GLU A 293 8.03 15.15 -33.35
C GLU A 293 8.19 14.99 -31.85
N PHE A 294 7.96 13.78 -31.31
CA PHE A 294 8.19 13.47 -29.91
C PHE A 294 9.65 13.75 -29.53
N ARG A 295 10.63 13.28 -30.32
CA ARG A 295 12.06 13.53 -30.09
C ARG A 295 12.36 15.03 -30.05
N ALA A 296 11.84 15.78 -31.01
CA ALA A 296 12.04 17.22 -31.09
C ALA A 296 11.48 17.94 -29.84
N GLY A 297 10.25 17.61 -29.43
CA GLY A 297 9.60 18.14 -28.23
C GLY A 297 10.34 17.73 -26.94
N ALA A 298 10.73 16.49 -26.80
CA ALA A 298 11.47 16.00 -25.64
C ALA A 298 12.86 16.64 -25.51
N SER A 299 13.48 16.98 -26.64
CA SER A 299 14.79 17.66 -26.67
C SER A 299 14.76 19.08 -26.09
N VAL A 300 13.59 19.67 -25.90
CA VAL A 300 13.45 20.93 -25.17
C VAL A 300 13.78 20.75 -23.69
N TYR A 301 13.38 19.62 -23.13
CA TYR A 301 13.41 19.35 -21.69
C TYR A 301 14.57 18.45 -21.25
N PHE A 302 15.07 17.59 -22.13
CA PHE A 302 16.08 16.59 -21.81
C PHE A 302 17.21 16.55 -22.84
N SER A 303 18.34 15.95 -22.45
CA SER A 303 19.25 15.36 -23.43
C SER A 303 18.57 14.10 -23.98
N VAL A 304 18.52 13.98 -25.30
CA VAL A 304 17.85 12.86 -25.99
C VAL A 304 18.85 12.11 -26.84
N GLU A 305 19.10 10.86 -26.49
CA GLU A 305 19.98 9.94 -27.22
C GLU A 305 19.15 8.81 -27.80
N GLU A 306 19.32 8.52 -29.09
CA GLU A 306 18.68 7.38 -29.73
C GLU A 306 19.49 6.13 -29.41
N VAL A 307 18.84 5.13 -28.83
CA VAL A 307 19.40 3.81 -28.56
C VAL A 307 18.93 2.81 -29.63
N ASP A 308 19.64 1.69 -29.71
CA ASP A 308 19.28 0.62 -30.64
C ASP A 308 17.81 0.19 -30.44
N SER A 309 17.01 0.24 -31.51
CA SER A 309 15.59 -0.12 -31.49
C SER A 309 15.35 -1.61 -31.18
N SER A 310 16.36 -2.46 -31.38
CA SER A 310 16.30 -3.89 -31.03
C SER A 310 16.48 -4.19 -29.53
N VAL A 311 16.67 -3.15 -28.71
CA VAL A 311 16.83 -3.30 -27.25
C VAL A 311 15.69 -4.15 -26.66
N ASP A 312 16.07 -5.15 -25.86
CA ASP A 312 15.14 -5.99 -25.10
C ASP A 312 14.94 -5.45 -23.67
N ALA A 313 14.07 -6.08 -22.89
CA ALA A 313 13.74 -5.69 -21.53
C ALA A 313 14.96 -5.74 -20.59
N ALA A 314 15.85 -6.71 -20.77
CA ALA A 314 17.04 -6.86 -19.94
C ALA A 314 18.02 -5.71 -20.19
N ARG A 315 18.28 -5.41 -21.47
CA ARG A 315 19.17 -4.30 -21.88
C ARG A 315 18.58 -2.95 -21.49
N ALA A 316 17.25 -2.74 -21.65
CA ALA A 316 16.56 -1.54 -21.22
C ALA A 316 16.72 -1.30 -19.71
N THR A 317 16.61 -2.36 -18.90
CA THR A 317 16.84 -2.29 -17.44
C THR A 317 18.26 -1.84 -17.11
N VAL A 318 19.27 -2.35 -17.83
CA VAL A 318 20.67 -1.97 -17.60
C VAL A 318 20.90 -0.50 -17.97
N ILE A 319 20.41 -0.05 -19.13
CA ILE A 319 20.54 1.33 -19.59
C ILE A 319 19.92 2.30 -18.57
N LEU A 320 18.67 2.03 -18.15
CA LEU A 320 17.97 2.86 -17.16
C LEU A 320 18.73 2.93 -15.83
N ARG A 321 19.21 1.79 -15.35
CA ARG A 321 19.96 1.74 -14.08
C ARG A 321 21.27 2.54 -14.15
N GLU A 322 22.03 2.41 -15.23
CA GLU A 322 23.29 3.12 -15.38
C GLU A 322 23.06 4.64 -15.53
N ALA A 323 22.15 5.06 -16.41
CA ALA A 323 21.81 6.47 -16.57
C ALA A 323 21.20 7.07 -15.28
N GLY A 324 20.37 6.32 -14.57
CA GLY A 324 19.73 6.75 -13.31
C GLY A 324 20.67 6.91 -12.11
N ARG A 325 21.94 6.50 -12.22
CA ARG A 325 22.95 6.75 -11.16
C ARG A 325 23.28 8.24 -11.03
N ILE A 326 23.19 8.98 -12.12
CA ILE A 326 23.61 10.39 -12.18
C ILE A 326 22.41 11.33 -11.92
N GLY A 327 21.20 10.88 -12.15
CA GLY A 327 19.99 11.70 -11.99
C GLY A 327 18.77 11.06 -12.66
N THR A 328 17.87 11.90 -13.14
CA THR A 328 16.68 11.46 -13.88
C THR A 328 17.07 10.71 -15.16
N ALA A 329 16.45 9.54 -15.35
CA ALA A 329 16.62 8.74 -16.56
C ALA A 329 15.30 8.03 -16.92
N LEU A 330 14.89 8.19 -18.17
CA LEU A 330 13.71 7.59 -18.77
C LEU A 330 14.09 6.95 -20.11
N LEU A 331 13.48 5.82 -20.47
CA LEU A 331 13.50 5.32 -21.83
C LEU A 331 12.11 5.50 -22.45
N ALA A 332 12.07 6.22 -23.57
CA ALA A 332 10.86 6.34 -24.38
C ALA A 332 10.93 5.35 -25.53
N VAL A 333 10.07 4.32 -25.48
CA VAL A 333 9.92 3.30 -26.51
C VAL A 333 8.79 3.72 -27.43
N THR A 334 9.10 3.98 -28.69
CA THR A 334 8.14 4.31 -29.76
C THR A 334 8.03 3.12 -30.74
N PRO A 335 7.09 3.10 -31.68
CA PRO A 335 6.93 1.97 -32.59
C PRO A 335 8.17 1.61 -33.41
N ASP A 336 9.00 2.62 -33.74
CA ASP A 336 10.15 2.48 -34.64
C ASP A 336 11.49 2.82 -33.98
N ARG A 337 11.51 3.48 -32.82
CA ARG A 337 12.70 3.97 -32.15
C ARG A 337 12.65 3.84 -30.64
N VAL A 338 13.83 3.91 -30.01
CA VAL A 338 13.97 4.00 -28.54
C VAL A 338 14.88 5.17 -28.22
N PHE A 339 14.47 6.01 -27.28
CA PHE A 339 15.21 7.18 -26.84
C PHE A 339 15.53 7.11 -25.34
N LEU A 340 16.78 7.32 -25.00
CA LEU A 340 17.19 7.64 -23.62
C LEU A 340 16.98 9.14 -23.41
N LEU A 341 16.22 9.48 -22.37
CA LEU A 341 15.97 10.84 -21.92
C LEU A 341 16.63 11.01 -20.55
N ASP A 342 17.70 11.77 -20.48
CA ASP A 342 18.44 12.01 -19.25
C ASP A 342 18.82 13.50 -19.14
N ARG A 343 19.52 13.87 -18.05
CA ARG A 343 20.02 15.22 -17.85
C ARG A 343 18.96 16.29 -18.15
N PRO A 344 17.93 16.43 -17.29
CA PRO A 344 16.90 17.45 -17.45
C PRO A 344 17.52 18.83 -17.65
N LYS A 345 16.99 19.58 -18.59
CA LYS A 345 17.43 20.95 -18.89
C LYS A 345 16.68 21.95 -18.00
N PRO A 346 17.28 23.12 -17.71
CA PRO A 346 16.57 24.19 -17.05
C PRO A 346 15.32 24.61 -17.84
N VAL A 347 14.19 24.69 -17.16
CA VAL A 347 12.92 25.20 -17.71
C VAL A 347 12.44 26.37 -16.88
N ASP A 348 11.48 27.15 -17.39
CA ASP A 348 10.85 28.21 -16.62
C ASP A 348 10.28 27.65 -15.30
N PRO A 349 10.58 28.25 -14.14
CA PRO A 349 10.09 27.77 -12.84
C PRO A 349 8.57 27.67 -12.76
N SER A 350 7.81 28.44 -13.55
CA SER A 350 6.34 28.36 -13.61
C SER A 350 5.84 26.99 -14.08
N PHE A 351 6.66 26.24 -14.81
CA PHE A 351 6.36 24.89 -15.29
C PHE A 351 6.16 23.87 -14.16
N PHE A 352 6.80 24.11 -13.03
CA PHE A 352 6.70 23.29 -11.83
C PHE A 352 5.92 23.98 -10.69
N THR A 353 4.97 24.86 -11.05
CA THR A 353 4.15 25.54 -10.05
C THR A 353 3.45 24.52 -9.15
N GLY A 354 3.58 24.71 -7.84
CA GLY A 354 3.00 23.78 -6.85
C GLY A 354 3.90 22.59 -6.48
N TRP A 355 5.04 22.39 -7.16
CA TRP A 355 6.00 21.35 -6.84
C TRP A 355 7.22 21.90 -6.10
N SER A 356 7.59 21.32 -4.97
CA SER A 356 8.83 21.64 -4.27
C SER A 356 10.06 21.22 -5.09
N LEU A 357 11.23 21.81 -4.83
CA LEU A 357 12.49 21.39 -5.46
C LEU A 357 12.78 19.89 -5.28
N ARG A 358 12.37 19.34 -4.15
CA ARG A 358 12.52 17.92 -3.83
C ARG A 358 11.63 17.04 -4.72
N GLN A 359 10.41 17.48 -4.97
CA GLN A 359 9.49 16.79 -5.88
C GLN A 359 9.91 16.94 -7.34
N GLN A 360 10.40 18.12 -7.74
CA GLN A 360 10.91 18.37 -9.10
C GLN A 360 12.07 17.45 -9.49
N ALA A 361 12.87 16.99 -8.51
CA ALA A 361 13.97 16.05 -8.73
C ALA A 361 13.52 14.59 -8.98
N LEU A 362 12.22 14.31 -8.97
CA LEU A 362 11.69 12.96 -9.19
C LEU A 362 11.45 12.69 -10.67
N ASP A 363 11.91 11.54 -11.16
CA ASP A 363 11.70 11.10 -12.55
C ASP A 363 10.23 11.16 -12.96
N VAL A 364 9.32 10.79 -12.04
CA VAL A 364 7.89 10.78 -12.30
C VAL A 364 7.32 12.21 -12.45
N VAL A 365 7.80 13.18 -11.70
CA VAL A 365 7.36 14.58 -11.80
C VAL A 365 7.89 15.19 -13.10
N GLN A 366 9.14 14.92 -13.44
CA GLN A 366 9.72 15.32 -14.72
C GLN A 366 8.96 14.71 -15.91
N LEU A 367 8.63 13.41 -15.83
CA LEU A 367 7.83 12.75 -16.85
C LEU A 367 6.45 13.40 -17.02
N HIS A 368 5.72 13.62 -15.91
CA HIS A 368 4.36 14.13 -15.99
C HIS A 368 4.31 15.55 -16.54
N ASN A 369 5.12 16.47 -16.01
CA ASN A 369 5.07 17.88 -16.41
C ASN A 369 5.73 18.11 -17.78
N CYS A 370 6.91 17.56 -18.01
CA CYS A 370 7.67 17.86 -19.24
C CYS A 370 7.18 17.05 -20.44
N LEU A 371 6.92 15.75 -20.26
CA LEU A 371 6.66 14.85 -21.39
C LEU A 371 5.17 14.58 -21.60
N LEU A 372 4.42 14.21 -20.55
CA LEU A 372 2.98 13.94 -20.72
C LEU A 372 2.22 15.23 -21.02
N GLU A 373 2.42 16.28 -20.23
CA GLU A 373 1.72 17.55 -20.42
C GLU A 373 2.40 18.41 -21.50
N GLY A 374 3.73 18.68 -21.34
CA GLY A 374 4.43 19.62 -22.18
C GLY A 374 4.66 19.17 -23.63
N VAL A 375 4.90 17.87 -23.87
CA VAL A 375 5.15 17.33 -25.22
C VAL A 375 3.89 16.67 -25.82
N LEU A 376 3.16 15.88 -25.03
CA LEU A 376 2.05 15.07 -25.53
C LEU A 376 0.67 15.71 -25.29
N GLY A 377 0.57 16.82 -24.55
CA GLY A 377 -0.69 17.50 -24.25
C GLY A 377 -1.64 16.68 -23.37
N ILE A 378 -1.13 15.70 -22.62
CA ILE A 378 -1.93 14.86 -21.70
C ILE A 378 -1.97 15.55 -20.35
N SER A 379 -3.12 16.12 -19.99
CA SER A 379 -3.29 16.85 -18.72
C SER A 379 -3.18 15.95 -17.50
N GLU A 380 -2.85 16.54 -16.33
CA GLU A 380 -2.82 15.84 -15.05
C GLU A 380 -4.16 15.13 -14.75
N GLU A 381 -5.30 15.75 -15.12
CA GLU A 381 -6.60 15.14 -14.96
C GLU A 381 -6.77 13.88 -15.81
N ALA A 382 -6.34 13.89 -17.08
CA ALA A 382 -6.37 12.73 -17.94
C ALA A 382 -5.48 11.59 -17.42
N VAL A 383 -4.31 11.92 -16.85
CA VAL A 383 -3.43 10.95 -16.17
C VAL A 383 -4.12 10.37 -14.94
N ARG A 384 -4.74 11.19 -14.11
CA ARG A 384 -5.45 10.76 -12.89
C ARG A 384 -6.64 9.84 -13.21
N GLU A 385 -7.35 10.13 -14.29
CA GLU A 385 -8.47 9.32 -14.77
C GLU A 385 -8.04 8.14 -15.65
N GLN A 386 -6.76 7.99 -15.92
CA GLN A 386 -6.16 6.94 -16.75
C GLN A 386 -6.76 6.88 -18.18
N LYS A 387 -7.15 8.03 -18.74
CA LYS A 387 -7.73 8.11 -20.08
C LYS A 387 -6.74 7.72 -21.19
N ASN A 388 -5.49 8.19 -21.08
CA ASN A 388 -4.44 7.99 -22.08
C ASN A 388 -3.21 7.27 -21.54
N VAL A 389 -3.18 6.89 -20.26
CA VAL A 389 -2.01 6.29 -19.62
C VAL A 389 -2.41 5.02 -18.88
N ARG A 390 -1.70 3.91 -19.20
CA ARG A 390 -1.76 2.65 -18.43
C ARG A 390 -0.50 2.50 -17.61
N TYR A 391 -0.62 1.83 -16.47
CA TYR A 391 0.47 1.57 -15.54
C TYR A 391 0.86 0.10 -15.62
N ILE A 392 2.08 -0.20 -16.06
CA ILE A 392 2.59 -1.56 -16.26
C ILE A 392 3.89 -1.73 -15.48
N ARG A 393 4.06 -2.88 -14.83
CA ARG A 393 5.26 -3.22 -14.05
C ARG A 393 6.36 -3.85 -14.89
N ASP A 394 5.95 -4.69 -15.82
CA ASP A 394 6.88 -5.46 -16.64
C ASP A 394 7.32 -4.66 -17.86
N ILE A 395 8.65 -4.50 -18.00
CA ILE A 395 9.26 -3.77 -19.12
C ILE A 395 8.92 -4.45 -20.46
N GLY A 396 9.00 -5.79 -20.49
CA GLY A 396 8.74 -6.56 -21.70
C GLY A 396 7.30 -6.39 -22.17
N GLU A 397 6.33 -6.41 -21.25
CA GLU A 397 4.93 -6.16 -21.54
C GLU A 397 4.71 -4.72 -22.06
N ALA A 398 5.31 -3.73 -21.38
CA ALA A 398 5.20 -2.33 -21.80
C ALA A 398 5.74 -2.12 -23.24
N MET A 399 6.90 -2.69 -23.54
CA MET A 399 7.51 -2.64 -24.88
C MET A 399 6.65 -3.40 -25.92
N ALA A 400 6.11 -4.55 -25.55
CA ALA A 400 5.27 -5.36 -26.45
C ALA A 400 4.00 -4.62 -26.86
N GLN A 401 3.35 -3.87 -25.96
CA GLN A 401 2.17 -3.06 -26.28
C GLN A 401 2.46 -1.99 -27.33
N VAL A 402 3.63 -1.37 -27.29
CA VAL A 402 4.03 -0.38 -28.30
C VAL A 402 4.37 -1.08 -29.64
N ARG A 403 5.16 -2.14 -29.61
CA ARG A 403 5.58 -2.88 -30.81
C ARG A 403 4.40 -3.54 -31.55
N SER A 404 3.35 -3.91 -30.83
CA SER A 404 2.12 -4.45 -31.44
C SER A 404 1.15 -3.38 -31.95
N GLY A 405 1.44 -2.09 -31.74
CA GLY A 405 0.54 -0.99 -32.08
C GLY A 405 -0.64 -0.79 -31.09
N ALA A 406 -0.68 -1.53 -29.98
CA ALA A 406 -1.70 -1.36 -28.94
C ALA A 406 -1.50 -0.09 -28.10
N ALA A 407 -0.35 0.56 -28.22
CA ALA A 407 0.00 1.82 -27.60
C ALA A 407 0.87 2.69 -28.51
N ASN A 408 0.85 4.00 -28.30
CA ASN A 408 1.62 4.98 -29.07
C ASN A 408 3.08 5.02 -28.63
N LEU A 409 3.30 5.00 -27.28
CA LEU A 409 4.64 4.97 -26.73
C LEU A 409 4.62 4.46 -25.29
N ALA A 410 5.79 4.00 -24.77
CA ALA A 410 5.96 3.63 -23.38
C ALA A 410 7.14 4.39 -22.77
N PHE A 411 6.94 4.96 -21.60
CA PHE A 411 7.99 5.48 -20.76
C PHE A 411 8.40 4.43 -19.73
N LEU A 412 9.60 3.87 -19.91
CA LEU A 412 10.21 2.97 -18.96
C LEU A 412 11.00 3.80 -17.94
N MET A 413 10.90 3.43 -16.67
CA MET A 413 11.42 4.22 -15.55
C MET A 413 12.17 3.36 -14.56
N ASN A 414 13.09 3.97 -13.83
CA ASN A 414 13.63 3.41 -12.60
C ASN A 414 12.57 3.45 -11.47
N PRO A 415 12.66 2.55 -10.48
CA PRO A 415 11.83 2.67 -9.28
C PRO A 415 12.20 3.90 -8.46
N ALA A 416 11.25 4.47 -7.75
CA ALA A 416 11.53 5.49 -6.75
C ALA A 416 12.47 4.93 -5.67
N ARG A 417 13.45 5.73 -5.25
CA ARG A 417 14.37 5.33 -4.18
C ARG A 417 13.72 5.54 -2.81
N MET A 418 13.99 4.64 -1.84
CA MET A 418 13.42 4.75 -0.50
C MET A 418 13.72 6.10 0.17
N ALA A 419 14.93 6.64 -0.05
CA ALA A 419 15.29 7.97 0.46
C ALA A 419 14.37 9.07 -0.09
N GLN A 420 14.02 9.02 -1.39
CA GLN A 420 13.09 9.99 -2.00
C GLN A 420 11.69 9.89 -1.38
N VAL A 421 11.17 8.66 -1.22
CA VAL A 421 9.87 8.42 -0.59
C VAL A 421 9.85 8.95 0.85
N ARG A 422 10.89 8.64 1.63
CA ARG A 422 11.05 9.10 3.00
C ARG A 422 11.07 10.63 3.09
N ASP A 423 11.93 11.26 2.30
CA ASP A 423 12.18 12.72 2.38
C ASP A 423 10.95 13.52 1.93
N ILE A 424 10.20 13.04 0.93
CA ILE A 424 8.91 13.61 0.50
C ILE A 424 7.87 13.44 1.60
N ALA A 425 7.68 12.23 2.10
CA ALA A 425 6.66 11.95 3.12
C ALA A 425 6.90 12.76 4.40
N LEU A 426 8.14 12.77 4.93
CA LEU A 426 8.49 13.49 6.15
C LEU A 426 8.42 15.02 6.02
N ALA A 427 8.47 15.54 4.79
CA ALA A 427 8.19 16.94 4.50
C ALA A 427 6.69 17.27 4.43
N GLY A 428 5.80 16.27 4.58
CA GLY A 428 4.36 16.44 4.43
C GLY A 428 3.91 16.56 2.96
N GLU A 429 4.80 16.26 2.03
CA GLU A 429 4.56 16.30 0.59
C GLU A 429 4.09 14.93 0.07
N VAL A 430 3.61 14.89 -1.17
CA VAL A 430 3.13 13.66 -1.80
C VAL A 430 3.75 13.46 -3.18
N LEU A 431 3.88 12.21 -3.57
CA LEU A 431 4.27 11.79 -4.92
C LEU A 431 3.03 11.76 -5.84
N PRO A 432 3.20 11.91 -7.15
CA PRO A 432 2.16 11.58 -8.11
C PRO A 432 1.65 10.14 -7.91
N GLN A 433 0.42 9.86 -8.36
CA GLN A 433 -0.16 8.53 -8.24
C GLN A 433 0.69 7.46 -8.92
N LYS A 434 0.68 6.25 -8.32
CA LYS A 434 1.42 5.10 -8.85
C LYS A 434 2.93 5.33 -8.99
N SER A 435 3.51 6.15 -8.11
CA SER A 435 4.96 6.39 -8.05
C SER A 435 5.71 5.29 -7.32
N THR A 436 5.04 4.56 -6.45
CA THR A 436 5.64 3.47 -5.65
C THR A 436 4.84 2.18 -5.78
N ASP A 437 5.55 1.07 -5.83
CA ASP A 437 4.97 -0.26 -5.79
C ASP A 437 5.82 -1.17 -4.90
N PHE A 438 5.54 -1.14 -3.60
CA PHE A 438 6.24 -1.97 -2.63
C PHE A 438 5.95 -3.45 -2.86
N TYR A 439 7.01 -4.24 -3.01
CA TYR A 439 6.96 -5.66 -3.32
C TYR A 439 7.69 -6.50 -2.24
N PRO A 440 7.21 -7.70 -1.92
CA PRO A 440 5.87 -8.22 -2.25
C PRO A 440 4.77 -7.51 -1.48
N LYS A 441 3.51 -7.67 -1.91
CA LYS A 441 2.38 -7.17 -1.13
C LYS A 441 2.18 -7.99 0.14
N LEU A 442 1.60 -7.37 1.17
CA LEU A 442 1.19 -8.07 2.38
C LEU A 442 -0.08 -8.87 2.09
N LEU A 443 -0.12 -10.14 2.49
CA LEU A 443 -1.33 -10.93 2.34
C LEU A 443 -2.43 -10.45 3.29
N THR A 444 -3.66 -10.50 2.82
CA THR A 444 -4.86 -10.20 3.59
C THR A 444 -5.44 -11.50 4.17
N GLY A 445 -5.77 -11.48 5.46
CA GLY A 445 -6.36 -12.64 6.14
C GLY A 445 -5.39 -13.47 7.00
N LEU A 446 -4.12 -13.06 7.13
CA LEU A 446 -3.20 -13.69 8.08
C LEU A 446 -3.62 -13.44 9.53
N THR A 447 -4.06 -12.23 9.80
CA THR A 447 -4.67 -11.78 11.05
C THR A 447 -5.86 -10.88 10.74
N ILE A 448 -6.86 -10.87 11.63
CA ILE A 448 -8.05 -10.03 11.53
C ILE A 448 -8.24 -9.35 12.88
N TYR A 449 -8.56 -8.07 12.87
CA TYR A 449 -8.87 -7.29 14.06
C TYR A 449 -10.35 -6.92 14.07
N ALA A 450 -11.13 -7.51 15.01
CA ALA A 450 -12.51 -7.15 15.25
C ALA A 450 -12.60 -6.00 16.26
N LEU A 451 -13.43 -5.01 15.96
CA LEU A 451 -13.64 -3.79 16.76
C LEU A 451 -14.71 -4.01 17.84
N GLU A 452 -14.47 -4.96 18.73
CA GLU A 452 -15.38 -5.36 19.81
C GLU A 452 -14.78 -5.04 21.17
#